data_5a0d2ee7fd0726548bb59e8c443ed32d
#
_entry.id   5a0d2ee7fd0726548bb59e8c443ed32d
#
_cell.length_a   1.000
_cell.length_b   1.000
_cell.length_c   1.000
_cell.angle_alpha   90.00
_cell.angle_beta   90.00
_cell.angle_gamma   90.00
#
_symmetry.space_group_name_H-M   'P 1'
#
loop_
_entity.id
_entity.type
_entity.pdbx_description
1 polymer ?
#
loop_
_entity_poly.entity_id
_entity_poly.type
_entity_poly.pdbx_seq_one_letter_code
_entity_poly.pdbx_strand_id
1 'polypeptide(L)'
;GTYTFDIKENVPQTQAGGMTYDAHTTKVTVNVVRDTEDFAKLKASVSYNSVTAGIATDKATFENSYSSSTEAEGGTSAEVKVNKILNGRPLKAGEFQFKLATRPTNGSNGTVIQEKQNQENGNISFDSLKYKTSNTAAGDTAIILSQAVRDGYAEKSPDQNGNTVYTLKYRIYEEAAEGTLPNGVSAVTNFYDFTVTVTDNGNG
;
A
#
# COMPACT_ATOMS: atom_id res chain seq x y z
N GLY A 1 17.55 47.70 2.77
CA GLY A 1 18.50 46.61 2.39
C GLY A 1 17.81 45.34 2.05
N THR A 2 18.47 44.47 1.30
CA THR A 2 17.98 43.13 0.92
C THR A 2 18.83 42.10 1.62
N TYR A 3 18.16 41.15 2.30
CA TYR A 3 18.79 40.09 3.07
C TYR A 3 18.27 38.74 2.56
N THR A 4 19.16 37.77 2.38
CA THR A 4 18.81 36.45 1.88
C THR A 4 19.16 35.37 2.90
N PHE A 5 18.23 34.46 3.13
CA PHE A 5 18.38 33.33 4.06
C PHE A 5 18.04 32.04 3.36
N ASP A 6 18.64 30.95 3.80
CA ASP A 6 18.30 29.63 3.37
C ASP A 6 17.55 28.90 4.50
N ILE A 7 16.36 28.37 4.19
CA ILE A 7 15.58 27.50 5.07
C ILE A 7 15.71 26.08 4.57
N LYS A 8 16.05 25.16 5.43
CA LYS A 8 16.12 23.73 5.16
C LYS A 8 15.60 22.97 6.37
N GLU A 9 15.09 21.76 6.13
CA GLU A 9 14.73 20.86 7.21
C GLU A 9 16.00 20.39 7.94
N ASN A 10 15.91 20.28 9.27
CA ASN A 10 16.95 19.66 10.08
C ASN A 10 16.69 18.15 10.15
N VAL A 11 17.20 17.41 9.18
CA VAL A 11 17.05 15.95 9.12
C VAL A 11 17.81 15.30 10.27
N PRO A 12 17.17 14.42 11.08
CA PRO A 12 17.83 13.70 12.17
C PRO A 12 18.99 12.86 11.65
N GLN A 13 20.07 12.76 12.42
CA GLN A 13 21.21 11.87 12.10
C GLN A 13 20.80 10.39 12.07
N THR A 14 19.93 9.99 13.00
CA THR A 14 19.26 8.68 13.00
C THR A 14 17.87 8.89 12.45
N GLN A 15 17.64 8.43 11.23
CA GLN A 15 16.34 8.53 10.58
C GLN A 15 15.41 7.43 11.09
N ALA A 16 14.12 7.74 11.24
CA ALA A 16 13.12 6.73 11.51
C ALA A 16 12.95 5.81 10.29
N GLY A 17 12.79 4.52 10.51
CA GLY A 17 12.57 3.56 9.45
C GLY A 17 11.36 3.92 8.59
N GLY A 18 11.46 3.73 7.30
CA GLY A 18 10.41 4.05 6.33
C GLY A 18 10.20 5.53 6.02
N MET A 19 10.88 6.45 6.72
CA MET A 19 10.81 7.90 6.46
C MET A 19 11.77 8.33 5.35
N THR A 20 11.27 9.14 4.44
CA THR A 20 12.07 9.90 3.47
C THR A 20 11.87 11.39 3.78
N TYR A 21 12.97 12.06 4.09
CA TYR A 21 12.97 13.47 4.47
C TYR A 21 13.22 14.36 3.27
N ASP A 22 12.60 15.52 3.29
CA ASP A 22 12.77 16.54 2.26
C ASP A 22 14.15 17.20 2.39
N ALA A 23 14.98 17.09 1.37
CA ALA A 23 16.35 17.58 1.36
C ALA A 23 16.49 18.94 0.66
N HIS A 24 15.40 19.54 0.17
CA HIS A 24 15.50 20.79 -0.57
C HIS A 24 15.78 21.98 0.38
N THR A 25 16.27 23.06 -0.22
CA THR A 25 16.52 24.33 0.46
C THR A 25 15.66 25.41 -0.18
N THR A 26 14.85 26.09 0.62
CA THR A 26 14.08 27.26 0.17
C THR A 26 14.85 28.54 0.50
N LYS A 27 15.10 29.36 -0.52
CA LYS A 27 15.69 30.68 -0.34
C LYS A 27 14.61 31.71 0.02
N VAL A 28 14.85 32.43 1.10
CA VAL A 28 13.97 33.53 1.57
C VAL A 28 14.67 34.85 1.41
N THR A 29 14.02 35.78 0.76
CA THR A 29 14.52 37.18 0.61
C THR A 29 13.66 38.10 1.44
N VAL A 30 14.31 38.84 2.34
CA VAL A 30 13.69 39.89 3.14
C VAL A 30 14.18 41.24 2.60
N ASN A 31 13.25 42.04 2.13
CA ASN A 31 13.55 43.40 1.67
C ASN A 31 13.05 44.43 2.70
N VAL A 32 13.98 45.23 3.22
CA VAL A 32 13.69 46.26 4.21
C VAL A 32 13.93 47.63 3.58
N VAL A 33 12.88 48.40 3.52
CA VAL A 33 12.88 49.77 2.97
C VAL A 33 12.36 50.77 4.00
N ARG A 34 12.65 52.05 3.81
CA ARG A 34 12.03 53.09 4.60
C ARG A 34 10.56 53.22 4.19
N ASP A 35 9.66 53.40 5.17
CA ASP A 35 8.26 53.66 4.88
C ASP A 35 8.13 55.01 4.14
N THR A 36 7.27 55.06 3.12
CA THR A 36 7.06 56.27 2.32
C THR A 36 6.09 57.28 2.96
N GLU A 37 5.27 56.81 3.91
CA GLU A 37 4.29 57.64 4.63
C GLU A 37 4.82 58.12 5.98
N ASP A 38 5.69 57.34 6.62
CA ASP A 38 6.34 57.69 7.88
C ASP A 38 7.84 57.33 7.82
N PHE A 39 8.65 58.33 7.54
CA PHE A 39 10.11 58.18 7.40
C PHE A 39 10.82 57.71 8.67
N ALA A 40 10.18 57.76 9.83
CA ALA A 40 10.70 57.20 11.07
C ALA A 40 10.53 55.69 11.17
N LYS A 41 9.75 55.07 10.26
CA LYS A 41 9.46 53.63 10.21
C LYS A 41 10.17 52.92 9.06
N LEU A 42 10.35 51.62 9.26
CA LEU A 42 10.80 50.71 8.23
C LEU A 42 9.65 49.77 7.85
N LYS A 43 9.59 49.42 6.56
CA LYS A 43 8.72 48.42 6.00
C LYS A 43 9.55 47.20 5.58
N ALA A 44 9.15 46.01 6.00
CA ALA A 44 9.77 44.74 5.57
C ALA A 44 8.77 43.92 4.73
N SER A 45 9.26 43.36 3.65
CA SER A 45 8.53 42.39 2.83
C SER A 45 9.35 41.14 2.71
N VAL A 46 8.69 39.99 2.66
CA VAL A 46 9.30 38.67 2.57
C VAL A 46 8.83 37.98 1.27
N SER A 47 9.76 37.38 0.55
CA SER A 47 9.45 36.54 -0.60
C SER A 47 10.20 35.22 -0.50
N TYR A 48 9.55 34.14 -0.99
CA TYR A 48 10.08 32.80 -0.97
C TYR A 48 10.37 32.37 -2.40
N ASN A 49 11.55 31.79 -2.64
CA ASN A 49 11.84 31.08 -3.89
C ASN A 49 11.38 29.62 -3.78
N SER A 50 10.10 29.45 -3.48
CA SER A 50 9.44 28.16 -3.37
C SER A 50 8.37 28.05 -4.45
N VAL A 51 8.33 26.94 -5.17
CA VAL A 51 7.39 26.68 -6.28
C VAL A 51 6.71 25.35 -6.02
N THR A 52 5.39 25.37 -5.89
CA THR A 52 4.57 24.18 -5.83
C THR A 52 3.73 24.09 -7.10
N ALA A 53 3.86 22.98 -7.84
CA ALA A 53 3.17 22.77 -9.14
C ALA A 53 3.34 23.93 -10.15
N GLY A 54 4.55 24.56 -10.19
CA GLY A 54 4.84 25.69 -11.08
C GLY A 54 4.35 27.06 -10.59
N ILE A 55 3.75 27.15 -9.41
CA ILE A 55 3.21 28.39 -8.83
C ILE A 55 4.12 28.81 -7.67
N ALA A 56 4.58 30.07 -7.69
CA ALA A 56 5.33 30.66 -6.58
C ALA A 56 4.44 30.69 -5.31
N THR A 57 4.99 30.28 -4.18
CA THR A 57 4.27 30.24 -2.90
C THR A 57 4.77 31.34 -1.96
N ASP A 58 3.91 31.74 -1.03
CA ASP A 58 4.18 32.70 0.03
C ASP A 58 4.77 32.10 1.31
N LYS A 59 5.17 30.80 1.23
CA LYS A 59 5.72 30.03 2.34
C LYS A 59 6.70 28.95 1.86
N ALA A 60 7.62 28.56 2.72
CA ALA A 60 8.40 27.34 2.54
C ALA A 60 7.52 26.11 2.90
N THR A 61 7.53 25.10 2.05
CA THR A 61 6.83 23.83 2.31
C THR A 61 7.83 22.68 2.19
N PHE A 62 7.90 21.83 3.20
CA PHE A 62 8.73 20.63 3.23
C PHE A 62 7.81 19.42 3.31
N GLU A 63 8.04 18.41 2.46
CA GLU A 63 7.23 17.19 2.40
C GLU A 63 8.08 15.97 2.77
N ASN A 64 7.76 15.37 3.91
CA ASN A 64 8.29 14.06 4.29
C ASN A 64 7.31 12.98 3.90
N SER A 65 7.81 11.83 3.47
CA SER A 65 6.99 10.68 3.15
C SER A 65 7.35 9.49 4.03
N TYR A 66 6.35 8.66 4.32
CA TYR A 66 6.50 7.41 5.05
C TYR A 66 6.03 6.24 4.18
N SER A 67 6.80 5.14 4.20
CA SER A 67 6.42 3.89 3.57
C SER A 67 6.88 2.69 4.39
N SER A 68 6.06 1.64 4.43
CA SER A 68 6.39 0.34 4.99
C SER A 68 5.97 -0.79 4.05
N SER A 69 6.61 -1.95 4.19
CA SER A 69 6.39 -3.09 3.30
C SER A 69 6.66 -4.41 4.02
N THR A 70 5.88 -5.44 3.70
CA THR A 70 6.17 -6.83 4.14
C THR A 70 7.42 -7.42 3.49
N GLU A 71 8.05 -6.72 2.55
CA GLU A 71 9.32 -7.08 1.92
C GLU A 71 10.51 -6.33 2.54
N ALA A 72 10.27 -5.39 3.47
CA ALA A 72 11.31 -4.74 4.25
C ALA A 72 11.96 -5.71 5.26
N GLU A 73 13.09 -5.32 5.84
CA GLU A 73 13.77 -6.12 6.87
C GLU A 73 12.83 -6.40 8.05
N GLY A 74 12.68 -7.68 8.42
CA GLY A 74 11.75 -8.12 9.47
C GLY A 74 10.28 -8.21 9.05
N GLY A 75 9.95 -7.84 7.81
CA GLY A 75 8.61 -8.02 7.25
C GLY A 75 8.31 -9.49 6.89
N THR A 76 7.05 -9.86 6.86
CA THR A 76 6.60 -11.21 6.48
C THR A 76 5.44 -11.15 5.50
N SER A 77 5.55 -11.91 4.40
CA SER A 77 4.47 -12.08 3.42
C SER A 77 3.51 -13.17 3.88
N ALA A 78 2.23 -13.06 3.49
CA ALA A 78 1.23 -14.07 3.82
C ALA A 78 1.24 -15.23 2.81
N GLU A 79 1.43 -16.46 3.29
CA GLU A 79 1.33 -17.66 2.47
C GLU A 79 -0.11 -18.19 2.46
N VAL A 80 -0.60 -18.53 1.26
CA VAL A 80 -1.93 -19.12 1.06
C VAL A 80 -1.76 -20.57 0.60
N LYS A 81 -2.15 -21.52 1.47
CA LYS A 81 -2.01 -22.98 1.23
C LYS A 81 -3.38 -23.59 1.01
N VAL A 82 -3.55 -24.26 -0.12
CA VAL A 82 -4.79 -24.94 -0.51
C VAL A 82 -4.49 -26.34 -1.01
N ASN A 83 -5.39 -27.28 -0.74
CA ASN A 83 -5.29 -28.65 -1.24
C ASN A 83 -6.62 -29.10 -1.83
N LYS A 84 -6.57 -29.73 -3.02
CA LYS A 84 -7.69 -30.40 -3.69
C LYS A 84 -7.65 -31.90 -3.44
N ILE A 85 -8.77 -32.44 -3.02
CA ILE A 85 -8.97 -33.92 -2.93
C ILE A 85 -10.02 -34.32 -3.95
N LEU A 86 -9.72 -35.34 -4.74
CA LEU A 86 -10.67 -35.99 -5.64
C LEU A 86 -10.91 -37.40 -5.15
N ASN A 87 -12.17 -37.75 -4.88
CA ASN A 87 -12.57 -39.10 -4.48
C ASN A 87 -12.92 -39.95 -5.71
N GLY A 88 -12.65 -41.26 -5.63
CA GLY A 88 -13.04 -42.22 -6.63
C GLY A 88 -11.98 -42.55 -7.70
N ARG A 89 -11.03 -41.64 -7.94
CA ARG A 89 -9.87 -41.88 -8.81
C ARG A 89 -8.70 -40.95 -8.46
N PRO A 90 -7.49 -41.25 -8.96
CA PRO A 90 -6.36 -40.34 -8.82
C PRO A 90 -6.63 -38.97 -9.47
N LEU A 91 -6.20 -37.92 -8.77
CA LEU A 91 -6.18 -36.55 -9.27
C LEU A 91 -5.05 -36.38 -10.30
N LYS A 92 -5.28 -35.62 -11.36
CA LYS A 92 -4.24 -35.22 -12.31
C LYS A 92 -3.96 -33.75 -12.17
N ALA A 93 -2.72 -33.34 -12.47
CA ALA A 93 -2.35 -31.93 -12.48
C ALA A 93 -3.18 -31.15 -13.51
N GLY A 94 -3.62 -29.95 -13.14
CA GLY A 94 -4.34 -29.04 -14.03
C GLY A 94 -5.81 -29.37 -14.28
N GLU A 95 -6.41 -30.33 -13.57
CA GLU A 95 -7.82 -30.70 -13.76
C GLU A 95 -8.81 -29.68 -13.17
N PHE A 96 -8.37 -28.92 -12.15
CA PHE A 96 -9.22 -27.96 -11.45
C PHE A 96 -8.51 -26.61 -11.35
N GLN A 97 -9.27 -25.53 -11.55
CA GLN A 97 -8.78 -24.17 -11.43
C GLN A 97 -9.33 -23.53 -10.17
N PHE A 98 -8.47 -22.80 -9.49
CA PHE A 98 -8.79 -22.09 -8.25
C PHE A 98 -8.49 -20.60 -8.41
N LYS A 99 -9.39 -19.79 -7.87
CA LYS A 99 -9.26 -18.34 -7.83
C LYS A 99 -9.11 -17.86 -6.41
N LEU A 100 -8.13 -17.00 -6.20
CA LEU A 100 -7.97 -16.18 -5.01
C LEU A 100 -8.48 -14.78 -5.35
N ALA A 101 -9.48 -14.31 -4.65
CA ALA A 101 -10.13 -13.03 -4.88
C ALA A 101 -10.22 -12.21 -3.61
N THR A 102 -10.31 -10.89 -3.75
CA THR A 102 -10.70 -9.98 -2.67
C THR A 102 -12.15 -10.25 -2.28
N ARG A 103 -12.51 -9.98 -1.01
CA ARG A 103 -13.88 -10.14 -0.52
C ARG A 103 -14.40 -8.84 0.05
N PRO A 104 -15.04 -7.97 -0.76
CA PRO A 104 -15.65 -6.75 -0.29
C PRO A 104 -16.76 -7.00 0.75
N THR A 105 -17.09 -6.00 1.54
CA THR A 105 -18.09 -6.07 2.62
C THR A 105 -19.49 -6.47 2.15
N ASN A 106 -19.82 -6.26 0.87
CA ASN A 106 -21.08 -6.70 0.26
C ASN A 106 -21.19 -8.22 0.04
N GLY A 107 -20.12 -8.99 0.34
CA GLY A 107 -20.10 -10.45 0.24
C GLY A 107 -19.89 -11.01 -1.16
N SER A 108 -19.69 -10.19 -2.18
CA SER A 108 -19.35 -10.64 -3.53
C SER A 108 -17.96 -11.28 -3.58
N ASN A 109 -17.62 -11.99 -4.68
CA ASN A 109 -16.28 -12.55 -4.86
C ASN A 109 -15.19 -11.47 -5.01
N GLY A 110 -15.58 -10.23 -5.34
CA GLY A 110 -14.63 -9.14 -5.55
C GLY A 110 -13.76 -9.35 -6.79
N THR A 111 -12.55 -8.81 -6.74
CA THR A 111 -11.58 -8.89 -7.85
C THR A 111 -10.69 -10.12 -7.67
N VAL A 112 -10.55 -10.93 -8.71
CA VAL A 112 -9.59 -12.04 -8.76
C VAL A 112 -8.19 -11.46 -8.83
N ILE A 113 -7.33 -11.88 -7.91
CA ILE A 113 -5.93 -11.43 -7.80
C ILE A 113 -4.94 -12.49 -8.24
N GLN A 114 -5.31 -13.79 -8.13
CA GLN A 114 -4.51 -14.90 -8.63
C GLN A 114 -5.40 -16.04 -9.09
N GLU A 115 -4.92 -16.76 -10.13
CA GLU A 115 -5.51 -17.99 -10.63
C GLU A 115 -4.45 -19.08 -10.69
N LYS A 116 -4.73 -20.24 -10.13
CA LYS A 116 -3.80 -21.39 -10.08
C LYS A 116 -4.56 -22.68 -10.31
N GLN A 117 -3.85 -23.68 -10.85
CA GLN A 117 -4.36 -25.02 -11.03
C GLN A 117 -3.77 -25.96 -9.97
N ASN A 118 -4.47 -27.08 -9.71
CA ASN A 118 -3.97 -28.11 -8.81
C ASN A 118 -2.76 -28.85 -9.41
N GLN A 119 -1.85 -29.24 -8.56
CA GLN A 119 -0.80 -30.21 -8.85
C GLN A 119 -1.37 -31.65 -8.70
N GLU A 120 -0.63 -32.66 -9.13
CA GLU A 120 -1.04 -34.06 -9.04
C GLU A 120 -1.25 -34.54 -7.59
N ASN A 121 -0.45 -33.99 -6.65
CA ASN A 121 -0.60 -34.26 -5.22
C ASN A 121 -1.76 -33.45 -4.56
N GLY A 122 -2.51 -32.68 -5.33
CA GLY A 122 -3.61 -31.83 -4.88
C GLY A 122 -3.23 -30.44 -4.44
N ASN A 123 -1.96 -30.12 -4.29
CA ASN A 123 -1.54 -28.77 -3.86
C ASN A 123 -1.89 -27.71 -4.91
N ILE A 124 -2.37 -26.57 -4.45
CA ILE A 124 -2.53 -25.34 -5.21
C ILE A 124 -1.57 -24.32 -4.62
N SER A 125 -0.56 -23.92 -5.41
CA SER A 125 0.49 -22.99 -4.96
C SER A 125 0.18 -21.58 -5.42
N PHE A 126 -0.47 -20.81 -4.56
CA PHE A 126 -0.59 -19.36 -4.73
C PHE A 126 0.73 -18.67 -4.38
N ASP A 127 1.01 -17.56 -5.07
CA ASP A 127 2.14 -16.71 -4.71
C ASP A 127 1.83 -15.99 -3.39
N SER A 128 2.85 -15.77 -2.56
CA SER A 128 2.70 -15.08 -1.29
C SER A 128 2.12 -13.68 -1.47
N LEU A 129 1.18 -13.30 -0.62
CA LEU A 129 0.59 -11.97 -0.62
C LEU A 129 1.55 -10.99 0.06
N LYS A 130 1.93 -9.96 -0.67
CA LYS A 130 2.82 -8.88 -0.23
C LYS A 130 2.04 -7.59 -0.08
N TYR A 131 2.40 -6.77 0.89
CA TYR A 131 1.66 -5.56 1.25
C TYR A 131 2.58 -4.36 1.39
N LYS A 132 2.06 -3.16 1.05
CA LYS A 132 2.75 -1.86 1.20
C LYS A 132 1.78 -0.76 1.66
N THR A 133 2.30 0.23 2.35
CA THR A 133 1.53 1.43 2.73
C THR A 133 1.53 2.50 1.65
N SER A 134 2.59 2.60 0.85
CA SER A 134 2.77 3.57 -0.23
C SER A 134 2.52 2.96 -1.62
N ASN A 135 2.44 3.83 -2.63
CA ASN A 135 2.30 3.40 -4.02
C ASN A 135 3.49 2.53 -4.47
N THR A 136 3.18 1.55 -5.31
CA THR A 136 4.15 0.63 -5.89
C THR A 136 4.86 1.26 -7.10
N ALA A 137 6.11 0.84 -7.32
CA ALA A 137 6.79 1.08 -8.58
C ALA A 137 6.13 0.27 -9.72
N ALA A 138 6.38 0.66 -10.96
CA ALA A 138 5.88 -0.10 -12.12
C ALA A 138 6.38 -1.55 -12.07
N GLY A 139 5.45 -2.51 -12.20
CA GLY A 139 5.73 -3.96 -12.13
C GLY A 139 5.71 -4.58 -10.73
N ASP A 140 5.50 -3.80 -9.69
CA ASP A 140 5.32 -4.29 -8.33
C ASP A 140 3.92 -4.93 -8.16
N THR A 141 3.85 -6.10 -7.54
CA THR A 141 2.61 -6.86 -7.31
C THR A 141 2.09 -6.75 -5.87
N ALA A 142 2.75 -5.95 -5.03
CA ALA A 142 2.32 -5.77 -3.65
C ALA A 142 0.97 -5.05 -3.56
N ILE A 143 0.15 -5.48 -2.62
CA ILE A 143 -1.16 -4.90 -2.34
C ILE A 143 -0.96 -3.60 -1.56
N ILE A 144 -1.54 -2.51 -2.07
CA ILE A 144 -1.52 -1.21 -1.40
C ILE A 144 -2.62 -1.18 -0.34
N LEU A 145 -2.23 -1.11 0.94
CA LEU A 145 -3.15 -1.20 2.07
C LEU A 145 -4.21 -0.10 2.06
N SER A 146 -3.82 1.14 1.73
CA SER A 146 -4.78 2.25 1.64
C SER A 146 -5.78 2.07 0.50
N GLN A 147 -5.37 1.43 -0.62
CA GLN A 147 -6.28 1.10 -1.72
C GLN A 147 -7.24 -0.01 -1.32
N ALA A 148 -6.76 -1.07 -0.63
CA ALA A 148 -7.60 -2.15 -0.13
C ALA A 148 -8.74 -1.66 0.79
N VAL A 149 -8.46 -0.63 1.61
CA VAL A 149 -9.49 0.03 2.44
C VAL A 149 -10.51 0.78 1.56
N ARG A 150 -10.06 1.54 0.57
CA ARG A 150 -10.97 2.26 -0.37
C ARG A 150 -11.83 1.30 -1.17
N ASP A 151 -11.28 0.16 -1.57
CA ASP A 151 -11.98 -0.88 -2.34
C ASP A 151 -12.91 -1.74 -1.48
N GLY A 152 -12.93 -1.51 -0.16
CA GLY A 152 -13.90 -2.09 0.78
C GLY A 152 -13.63 -3.54 1.18
N TYR A 153 -12.45 -4.09 0.90
CA TYR A 153 -12.06 -5.43 1.36
C TYR A 153 -11.03 -5.42 2.50
N ALA A 154 -10.62 -4.25 2.97
CA ALA A 154 -9.80 -4.10 4.16
C ALA A 154 -10.42 -3.11 5.15
N GLU A 155 -10.19 -3.36 6.43
CA GLU A 155 -10.49 -2.47 7.54
C GLU A 155 -9.18 -2.00 8.18
N LYS A 156 -9.13 -0.74 8.63
CA LYS A 156 -7.98 -0.13 9.29
C LYS A 156 -8.37 0.26 10.72
N SER A 157 -7.57 -0.15 11.70
CA SER A 157 -7.77 0.19 13.11
C SER A 157 -6.43 0.31 13.84
N PRO A 158 -6.33 1.04 14.95
CA PRO A 158 -5.16 0.95 15.83
C PRO A 158 -5.23 -0.32 16.69
N ASP A 159 -4.08 -0.87 17.06
CA ASP A 159 -3.97 -1.85 18.14
C ASP A 159 -3.76 -1.17 19.52
N GLN A 160 -3.62 -1.98 20.56
CA GLN A 160 -3.40 -1.50 21.95
C GLN A 160 -2.06 -0.79 22.15
N ASN A 161 -1.10 -0.99 21.23
CA ASN A 161 0.23 -0.40 21.26
C ASN A 161 0.33 0.87 20.38
N GLY A 162 -0.76 1.23 19.69
CA GLY A 162 -0.81 2.36 18.77
C GLY A 162 -0.31 2.05 17.35
N ASN A 163 0.01 0.80 17.03
CA ASN A 163 0.33 0.39 15.67
C ASN A 163 -0.90 0.45 14.78
N THR A 164 -0.71 0.63 13.50
CA THR A 164 -1.79 0.55 12.52
C THR A 164 -1.98 -0.89 12.06
N VAL A 165 -3.19 -1.42 12.26
CA VAL A 165 -3.57 -2.79 11.85
C VAL A 165 -4.54 -2.73 10.68
N TYR A 166 -4.25 -3.49 9.64
CA TYR A 166 -5.13 -3.72 8.50
C TYR A 166 -5.62 -5.17 8.52
N THR A 167 -6.93 -5.37 8.45
CA THR A 167 -7.56 -6.69 8.33
C THR A 167 -8.16 -6.81 6.94
N LEU A 168 -7.51 -7.61 6.08
CA LEU A 168 -7.91 -7.78 4.69
C LEU A 168 -8.72 -9.07 4.54
N LYS A 169 -9.78 -9.03 3.75
CA LYS A 169 -10.72 -10.14 3.53
C LYS A 169 -10.55 -10.73 2.14
N TYR A 170 -10.42 -12.04 2.07
CA TYR A 170 -10.21 -12.79 0.85
C TYR A 170 -11.14 -13.99 0.76
N ARG A 171 -11.28 -14.49 -0.47
CA ARG A 171 -12.04 -15.70 -0.80
C ARG A 171 -11.26 -16.57 -1.77
N ILE A 172 -11.26 -17.88 -1.52
CA ILE A 172 -10.81 -18.89 -2.46
C ILE A 172 -11.99 -19.71 -2.89
N TYR A 173 -12.09 -19.96 -4.19
CA TYR A 173 -13.10 -20.83 -4.74
C TYR A 173 -12.57 -21.59 -5.95
N GLU A 174 -13.15 -22.79 -6.19
CA GLU A 174 -12.94 -23.56 -7.40
C GLU A 174 -13.80 -22.97 -8.50
N GLU A 175 -13.22 -22.74 -9.67
CA GLU A 175 -13.96 -22.38 -10.86
C GLU A 175 -14.28 -23.64 -11.63
N ALA A 176 -15.54 -24.06 -11.60
CA ALA A 176 -16.08 -25.03 -12.50
C ALA A 176 -16.66 -24.31 -13.71
N ALA A 177 -15.88 -24.12 -14.76
CA ALA A 177 -16.45 -23.71 -16.05
C ALA A 177 -17.31 -24.89 -16.56
N GLU A 178 -18.58 -24.60 -16.85
CA GLU A 178 -19.50 -25.60 -17.40
C GLU A 178 -18.89 -26.23 -18.67
N GLY A 179 -18.80 -27.56 -18.68
CA GLY A 179 -18.20 -28.31 -19.79
C GLY A 179 -16.68 -28.53 -19.71
N THR A 180 -16.00 -28.04 -18.69
CA THR A 180 -14.55 -28.20 -18.51
C THR A 180 -14.17 -29.27 -17.50
N LEU A 181 -15.12 -29.73 -16.68
CA LEU A 181 -14.86 -30.82 -15.75
C LEU A 181 -14.72 -32.16 -16.48
N PRO A 182 -13.78 -33.03 -16.05
CA PRO A 182 -13.65 -34.36 -16.58
C PRO A 182 -14.96 -35.16 -16.40
N ASN A 183 -15.24 -36.06 -17.35
CA ASN A 183 -16.44 -36.91 -17.28
C ASN A 183 -16.53 -37.68 -15.94
N GLY A 184 -17.69 -37.65 -15.30
CA GLY A 184 -17.95 -38.29 -14.02
C GLY A 184 -17.48 -37.52 -12.81
N VAL A 185 -17.03 -36.23 -12.98
CA VAL A 185 -16.66 -35.34 -11.89
C VAL A 185 -17.77 -34.33 -11.69
N SER A 186 -18.21 -34.17 -10.43
CA SER A 186 -19.12 -33.09 -10.02
C SER A 186 -18.36 -31.88 -9.50
N ALA A 187 -18.78 -30.71 -9.88
CA ALA A 187 -18.23 -29.46 -9.35
C ALA A 187 -18.52 -29.29 -7.87
N VAL A 188 -17.58 -28.77 -7.14
CA VAL A 188 -17.80 -28.26 -5.78
C VAL A 188 -17.98 -26.74 -5.86
N THR A 189 -19.11 -26.24 -5.39
CA THR A 189 -19.44 -24.80 -5.37
C THR A 189 -19.03 -24.12 -4.07
N ASN A 190 -18.26 -24.81 -3.22
CA ASN A 190 -17.81 -24.26 -1.95
C ASN A 190 -16.76 -23.18 -2.16
N PHE A 191 -16.80 -22.19 -1.30
CA PHE A 191 -15.78 -21.17 -1.19
C PHE A 191 -15.25 -21.12 0.24
N TYR A 192 -14.04 -20.61 0.40
CA TYR A 192 -13.39 -20.43 1.70
C TYR A 192 -13.02 -18.98 1.88
N ASP A 193 -13.63 -18.35 2.87
CA ASP A 193 -13.30 -16.98 3.28
C ASP A 193 -12.21 -17.02 4.35
N PHE A 194 -11.25 -16.11 4.24
CA PHE A 194 -10.20 -15.93 5.24
C PHE A 194 -9.77 -14.47 5.34
N THR A 195 -9.04 -14.14 6.38
CA THR A 195 -8.48 -12.82 6.61
C THR A 195 -6.97 -12.87 6.71
N VAL A 196 -6.33 -11.80 6.27
CA VAL A 196 -4.92 -11.53 6.53
C VAL A 196 -4.83 -10.26 7.35
N THR A 197 -4.10 -10.34 8.46
CA THR A 197 -3.83 -9.19 9.31
C THR A 197 -2.42 -8.69 9.03
N VAL A 198 -2.29 -7.41 8.70
CA VAL A 198 -1.02 -6.73 8.48
C VAL A 198 -0.88 -5.63 9.53
N THR A 199 0.19 -5.68 10.31
CA THR A 199 0.49 -4.67 11.32
C THR A 199 1.65 -3.80 10.83
N ASP A 200 1.40 -2.50 10.72
CA ASP A 200 2.42 -1.49 10.48
C ASP A 200 2.81 -0.89 11.84
N ASN A 201 4.05 -1.16 12.25
CA ASN A 201 4.59 -0.73 13.53
C ASN A 201 5.25 0.66 13.49
N GLY A 202 5.19 1.34 12.33
CA GLY A 202 5.76 2.67 12.14
C GLY A 202 7.28 2.72 11.95
N ASN A 203 7.93 1.57 11.74
CA ASN A 203 9.40 1.49 11.62
C ASN A 203 9.89 1.23 10.18
N GLY A 204 8.97 1.22 9.19
CA GLY A 204 9.31 0.99 7.77
C GLY A 204 9.28 -0.45 7.33
#